data_03a99a1d3a8ddf471e31a14ca60c4915
#
_entry.id   03a99a1d3a8ddf471e31a14ca60c4915
#
_cell.length_a   1.000
_cell.length_b   1.000
_cell.length_c   1.000
_cell.angle_alpha   90.00
_cell.angle_beta   90.00
_cell.angle_gamma   90.00
#
_symmetry.space_group_name_H-M   'P 1'
#
loop_
_entity.id
_entity.type
_entity.pdbx_description
1 polymer ?
#
loop_
_entity_poly.entity_id
_entity_poly.type
_entity_poly.pdbx_seq_one_letter_code
_entity_poly.pdbx_strand_id
1 'polypeptide(L)'
;MSVKIGINGFGRIGNLAFQAALKNSEVEVVAINDPFIAADYMAYMVKYDSAHGRFDGEVKSEEGKLIVNGKSINVYNEMDPKNIPWGELGVEYVLECSGVFTTMEKAQAHLNAGAKKVVISAPSKDAPMFVMGVNNETYDPSMNIVSNASCTTNCLAPLAKVINDNFGIKEGLMTTVHSTTATQKTVDGASKKDWRGGRAASANIIPSSTGAAKAVGKVIPSLNGKLTGMAFRVPTIDVSVVDLTCNLERPTTYEEICAAMKKAAEGELKGIVEYVDEDVVSSDFLGDEHTSIFDSKAGIMLTDTFVKLVAWYDNEWGYAHKLVDLAAYMAKVDHK
;
A
#
# COMPACT_ATOMS: atom_id res chain seq x y z
N MET A 1 -11.80 21.16 8.31
CA MET A 1 -12.40 20.09 9.18
C MET A 1 -11.84 18.78 8.68
N SER A 2 -11.47 17.86 9.59
CA SER A 2 -11.04 16.52 9.22
C SER A 2 -12.20 15.71 8.61
N VAL A 3 -11.91 14.90 7.60
CA VAL A 3 -12.92 14.04 6.99
C VAL A 3 -13.08 12.76 7.82
N LYS A 4 -14.33 12.34 8.06
CA LYS A 4 -14.61 11.14 8.84
C LYS A 4 -14.43 9.89 8.00
N ILE A 5 -13.57 8.98 8.48
CA ILE A 5 -13.31 7.71 7.83
C ILE A 5 -13.74 6.53 8.69
N GLY A 6 -14.17 5.45 8.03
CA GLY A 6 -14.37 4.13 8.60
C GLY A 6 -13.35 3.14 8.06
N ILE A 7 -12.99 2.13 8.84
CA ILE A 7 -12.09 1.05 8.41
C ILE A 7 -12.85 -0.26 8.45
N ASN A 8 -12.88 -1.00 7.33
CA ASN A 8 -13.44 -2.34 7.27
C ASN A 8 -12.33 -3.39 7.11
N GLY A 9 -12.18 -4.26 8.10
CA GLY A 9 -11.07 -5.20 8.24
C GLY A 9 -9.93 -4.63 9.07
N PHE A 10 -9.61 -5.27 10.20
CA PHE A 10 -8.58 -4.82 11.14
C PHE A 10 -7.41 -5.82 11.23
N GLY A 11 -7.04 -6.40 10.08
CA GLY A 11 -5.81 -7.16 9.90
C GLY A 11 -4.59 -6.24 9.87
N ARG A 12 -3.47 -6.70 9.30
CA ARG A 12 -2.22 -5.91 9.23
C ARG A 12 -2.46 -4.51 8.68
N ILE A 13 -3.03 -4.41 7.47
CA ILE A 13 -3.21 -3.11 6.80
C ILE A 13 -4.24 -2.22 7.50
N GLY A 14 -5.37 -2.77 7.96
CA GLY A 14 -6.38 -1.97 8.67
C GLY A 14 -5.87 -1.39 9.98
N ASN A 15 -5.12 -2.18 10.77
CA ASN A 15 -4.47 -1.69 11.99
C ASN A 15 -3.45 -0.59 11.70
N LEU A 16 -2.58 -0.78 10.70
CA LEU A 16 -1.56 0.22 10.37
C LEU A 16 -2.15 1.46 9.70
N ALA A 17 -3.20 1.32 8.88
CA ALA A 17 -3.95 2.45 8.35
C ALA A 17 -4.63 3.26 9.46
N PHE A 18 -5.14 2.59 10.51
CA PHE A 18 -5.63 3.25 11.71
C PHE A 18 -4.52 4.07 12.39
N GLN A 19 -3.33 3.48 12.59
CA GLN A 19 -2.21 4.18 13.20
C GLN A 19 -1.70 5.34 12.33
N ALA A 20 -1.63 5.16 11.01
CA ALA A 20 -1.30 6.22 10.06
C ALA A 20 -2.31 7.38 10.12
N ALA A 21 -3.61 7.06 10.21
CA ALA A 21 -4.66 8.07 10.34
C ALA A 21 -4.56 8.89 11.63
N LEU A 22 -4.04 8.32 12.72
CA LEU A 22 -3.79 9.09 13.95
C LEU A 22 -2.74 10.19 13.78
N LYS A 23 -1.81 10.03 12.84
CA LYS A 23 -0.78 11.01 12.50
C LYS A 23 -1.24 12.05 11.47
N ASN A 24 -2.33 11.79 10.75
CA ASN A 24 -2.84 12.65 9.69
C ASN A 24 -4.00 13.51 10.20
N SER A 25 -3.78 14.83 10.31
CA SER A 25 -4.78 15.78 10.83
C SER A 25 -5.97 16.03 9.88
N GLU A 26 -5.91 15.54 8.64
CA GLU A 26 -6.96 15.75 7.63
C GLU A 26 -8.06 14.70 7.69
N VAL A 27 -7.82 13.59 8.41
CA VAL A 27 -8.78 12.50 8.57
C VAL A 27 -9.05 12.21 10.04
N GLU A 28 -10.20 11.60 10.32
CA GLU A 28 -10.61 11.14 11.64
C GLU A 28 -11.26 9.77 11.53
N VAL A 29 -10.67 8.75 12.15
CA VAL A 29 -11.29 7.43 12.24
C VAL A 29 -12.37 7.45 13.31
N VAL A 30 -13.63 7.23 12.91
CA VAL A 30 -14.78 7.25 13.82
C VAL A 30 -15.34 5.85 14.09
N ALA A 31 -15.04 4.89 13.21
CA ALA A 31 -15.48 3.50 13.37
C ALA A 31 -14.56 2.51 12.67
N ILE A 32 -14.48 1.31 13.25
CA ILE A 32 -13.77 0.15 12.73
C ILE A 32 -14.72 -1.04 12.75
N ASN A 33 -14.74 -1.81 11.67
CA ASN A 33 -15.45 -3.08 11.60
C ASN A 33 -14.48 -4.22 11.33
N ASP A 34 -14.58 -5.28 12.12
CA ASP A 34 -13.99 -6.58 11.81
C ASP A 34 -14.84 -7.68 12.42
N PRO A 35 -15.35 -8.63 11.62
CA PRO A 35 -16.25 -9.69 12.11
C PRO A 35 -15.65 -10.61 13.18
N PHE A 36 -14.31 -10.68 13.24
CA PHE A 36 -13.60 -11.68 14.03
C PHE A 36 -12.77 -11.10 15.18
N ILE A 37 -12.68 -9.76 15.28
CA ILE A 37 -11.80 -9.08 16.23
C ILE A 37 -12.65 -8.16 17.11
N ALA A 38 -12.73 -8.47 18.41
CA ALA A 38 -13.40 -7.63 19.39
C ALA A 38 -12.53 -6.43 19.83
N ALA A 39 -13.14 -5.42 20.43
CA ALA A 39 -12.47 -4.16 20.77
C ALA A 39 -11.28 -4.32 21.74
N ASP A 40 -11.35 -5.27 22.67
CA ASP A 40 -10.26 -5.58 23.59
C ASP A 40 -9.05 -6.19 22.87
N TYR A 41 -9.31 -7.09 21.92
CA TYR A 41 -8.24 -7.65 21.10
C TYR A 41 -7.70 -6.63 20.07
N MET A 42 -8.55 -5.74 19.53
CA MET A 42 -8.07 -4.60 18.73
C MET A 42 -7.11 -3.72 19.53
N ALA A 43 -7.46 -3.41 20.78
CA ALA A 43 -6.59 -2.63 21.66
C ALA A 43 -5.22 -3.32 21.90
N TYR A 44 -5.23 -4.65 22.07
CA TYR A 44 -4.00 -5.43 22.16
C TYR A 44 -3.18 -5.35 20.87
N MET A 45 -3.81 -5.51 19.70
CA MET A 45 -3.15 -5.46 18.38
C MET A 45 -2.56 -4.09 18.04
N VAL A 46 -3.21 -3.00 18.47
CA VAL A 46 -2.65 -1.65 18.31
C VAL A 46 -1.43 -1.47 19.22
N LYS A 47 -1.51 -1.99 20.45
CA LYS A 47 -0.48 -1.79 21.48
C LYS A 47 0.81 -2.53 21.22
N TYR A 48 0.75 -3.69 20.59
CA TYR A 48 1.89 -4.58 20.39
C TYR A 48 1.97 -5.07 18.95
N ASP A 49 3.08 -4.78 18.30
CA ASP A 49 3.35 -5.23 16.94
C ASP A 49 4.77 -5.80 16.82
N SER A 50 4.89 -6.95 16.15
CA SER A 50 6.19 -7.63 16.03
C SER A 50 7.14 -6.93 15.04
N ALA A 51 6.61 -6.23 14.05
CA ALA A 51 7.41 -5.48 13.08
C ALA A 51 7.64 -4.03 13.53
N HIS A 52 6.57 -3.36 13.99
CA HIS A 52 6.58 -1.92 14.30
C HIS A 52 6.72 -1.61 15.79
N GLY A 53 6.80 -2.65 16.65
CA GLY A 53 7.06 -2.48 18.08
C GLY A 53 5.83 -2.07 18.90
N ARG A 54 6.04 -1.32 19.95
CA ARG A 54 4.96 -0.84 20.81
C ARG A 54 4.44 0.49 20.33
N PHE A 55 3.11 0.62 20.32
CA PHE A 55 2.46 1.91 20.06
C PHE A 55 2.85 2.95 21.12
N ASP A 56 3.24 4.13 20.66
CA ASP A 56 3.56 5.27 21.53
C ASP A 56 2.28 6.04 21.85
N GLY A 57 1.64 5.68 22.94
CA GLY A 57 0.40 6.28 23.38
C GLY A 57 -0.43 5.37 24.30
N GLU A 58 -1.56 5.91 24.75
CA GLU A 58 -2.51 5.17 25.57
C GLU A 58 -3.53 4.44 24.70
N VAL A 59 -3.67 3.13 24.92
CA VAL A 59 -4.65 2.29 24.22
C VAL A 59 -5.37 1.41 25.23
N LYS A 60 -6.71 1.44 25.19
CA LYS A 60 -7.59 0.55 25.98
C LYS A 60 -8.88 0.27 25.23
N SER A 61 -9.64 -0.71 25.69
CA SER A 61 -11.03 -0.92 25.29
C SER A 61 -11.96 -0.61 26.46
N GLU A 62 -13.11 -0.04 26.16
CA GLU A 62 -14.11 0.29 27.16
C GLU A 62 -15.51 0.22 26.52
N GLU A 63 -16.45 -0.49 27.13
CA GLU A 63 -17.83 -0.62 26.63
C GLU A 63 -17.93 -1.01 25.13
N GLY A 64 -17.07 -1.92 24.67
CA GLY A 64 -17.07 -2.37 23.27
C GLY A 64 -16.49 -1.37 22.26
N LYS A 65 -15.85 -0.30 22.73
CA LYS A 65 -15.16 0.70 21.92
C LYS A 65 -13.65 0.59 22.08
N LEU A 66 -12.92 1.03 21.06
CA LEU A 66 -11.48 1.23 21.12
C LEU A 66 -11.20 2.67 21.56
N ILE A 67 -10.41 2.85 22.63
CA ILE A 67 -10.00 4.15 23.12
C ILE A 67 -8.50 4.34 22.87
N VAL A 68 -8.13 5.33 22.08
CA VAL A 68 -6.73 5.66 21.78
C VAL A 68 -6.47 7.13 22.03
N ASN A 69 -5.51 7.41 22.91
CA ASN A 69 -5.16 8.78 23.33
C ASN A 69 -6.39 9.61 23.74
N GLY A 70 -7.32 8.96 24.47
CA GLY A 70 -8.56 9.58 24.95
C GLY A 70 -9.69 9.71 23.90
N LYS A 71 -9.43 9.39 22.62
CA LYS A 71 -10.46 9.37 21.57
C LYS A 71 -11.15 8.01 21.52
N SER A 72 -12.50 8.04 21.45
CA SER A 72 -13.35 6.86 21.40
C SER A 72 -13.71 6.52 19.95
N ILE A 73 -13.42 5.31 19.52
CA ILE A 73 -13.70 4.76 18.19
C ILE A 73 -14.74 3.64 18.33
N ASN A 74 -15.81 3.70 17.56
CA ASN A 74 -16.82 2.67 17.56
C ASN A 74 -16.29 1.39 16.90
N VAL A 75 -16.56 0.22 17.51
CA VAL A 75 -16.17 -1.08 16.97
C VAL A 75 -17.42 -1.89 16.62
N TYR A 76 -17.44 -2.43 15.41
CA TYR A 76 -18.50 -3.29 14.89
C TYR A 76 -17.95 -4.65 14.50
N ASN A 77 -18.80 -5.68 14.54
CA ASN A 77 -18.43 -7.04 14.19
C ASN A 77 -19.39 -7.62 13.12
N GLU A 78 -19.64 -6.85 12.08
CA GLU A 78 -20.59 -7.19 11.02
C GLU A 78 -19.91 -7.94 9.86
N MET A 79 -20.50 -9.08 9.47
CA MET A 79 -20.06 -9.87 8.31
C MET A 79 -20.49 -9.24 6.98
N ASP A 80 -21.67 -8.63 6.94
CA ASP A 80 -22.18 -7.93 5.77
C ASP A 80 -22.01 -6.42 5.95
N PRO A 81 -21.20 -5.75 5.13
CA PRO A 81 -20.98 -4.32 5.24
C PRO A 81 -22.23 -3.46 5.18
N LYS A 82 -23.34 -3.97 4.64
CA LYS A 82 -24.63 -3.27 4.61
C LYS A 82 -25.20 -2.98 5.99
N ASN A 83 -24.80 -3.79 7.00
CA ASN A 83 -25.28 -3.64 8.38
C ASN A 83 -24.44 -2.68 9.21
N ILE A 84 -23.34 -2.17 8.67
CA ILE A 84 -22.50 -1.21 9.39
C ILE A 84 -23.12 0.18 9.21
N PRO A 85 -23.39 0.93 10.30
CA PRO A 85 -24.13 2.19 10.19
C PRO A 85 -23.24 3.37 9.75
N TRP A 86 -22.54 3.24 8.62
CA TRP A 86 -21.62 4.28 8.14
C TRP A 86 -22.28 5.65 8.01
N GLY A 87 -23.51 5.68 7.46
CA GLY A 87 -24.25 6.93 7.27
C GLY A 87 -24.63 7.62 8.59
N GLU A 88 -25.07 6.84 9.60
CA GLU A 88 -25.44 7.36 10.93
C GLU A 88 -24.23 7.94 11.67
N LEU A 89 -23.05 7.38 11.44
CA LEU A 89 -21.77 7.83 12.03
C LEU A 89 -21.18 9.02 11.28
N GLY A 90 -21.74 9.38 10.14
CA GLY A 90 -21.24 10.42 9.26
C GLY A 90 -19.93 10.06 8.57
N VAL A 91 -19.66 8.77 8.37
CA VAL A 91 -18.49 8.29 7.62
C VAL A 91 -18.61 8.70 6.16
N GLU A 92 -17.62 9.43 5.68
CA GLU A 92 -17.55 9.84 4.29
C GLU A 92 -16.76 8.84 3.45
N TYR A 93 -15.62 8.38 3.93
CA TYR A 93 -14.73 7.45 3.24
C TYR A 93 -14.56 6.16 4.04
N VAL A 94 -14.73 5.03 3.39
CA VAL A 94 -14.39 3.71 3.96
C VAL A 94 -13.08 3.23 3.36
N LEU A 95 -12.11 2.91 4.24
CA LEU A 95 -10.92 2.17 3.87
C LEU A 95 -11.26 0.68 3.92
N GLU A 96 -11.36 0.04 2.77
CA GLU A 96 -11.68 -1.38 2.65
C GLU A 96 -10.41 -2.22 2.74
N CYS A 97 -10.12 -2.72 3.95
CA CYS A 97 -8.89 -3.43 4.30
C CYS A 97 -9.07 -4.93 4.55
N SER A 98 -10.28 -5.48 4.33
CA SER A 98 -10.57 -6.91 4.55
C SER A 98 -9.97 -7.84 3.50
N GLY A 99 -9.69 -7.34 2.29
CA GLY A 99 -9.29 -8.14 1.13
C GLY A 99 -10.43 -8.96 0.50
N VAL A 100 -11.67 -8.80 0.96
CA VAL A 100 -12.85 -9.54 0.49
C VAL A 100 -13.65 -8.74 -0.54
N PHE A 101 -13.83 -7.44 -0.32
CA PHE A 101 -14.68 -6.56 -1.14
C PHE A 101 -13.82 -5.76 -2.13
N THR A 102 -13.10 -6.46 -3.02
CA THR A 102 -12.09 -5.88 -3.92
C THR A 102 -12.58 -5.53 -5.31
N THR A 103 -13.88 -5.63 -5.58
CA THR A 103 -14.52 -5.21 -6.84
C THR A 103 -15.55 -4.13 -6.59
N MET A 104 -15.89 -3.34 -7.62
CA MET A 104 -16.92 -2.30 -7.49
C MET A 104 -18.25 -2.87 -7.00
N GLU A 105 -18.69 -4.00 -7.57
CA GLU A 105 -19.91 -4.68 -7.15
C GLU A 105 -19.94 -5.02 -5.66
N LYS A 106 -18.85 -5.59 -5.15
CA LYS A 106 -18.75 -5.96 -3.73
C LYS A 106 -18.63 -4.76 -2.81
N ALA A 107 -17.78 -3.80 -3.18
CA ALA A 107 -17.54 -2.59 -2.40
C ALA A 107 -18.76 -1.66 -2.35
N GLN A 108 -19.71 -1.80 -3.30
CA GLN A 108 -20.98 -1.08 -3.31
C GLN A 108 -21.76 -1.27 -1.99
N ALA A 109 -21.56 -2.37 -1.27
CA ALA A 109 -22.20 -2.62 0.02
C ALA A 109 -21.94 -1.51 1.04
N HIS A 110 -20.74 -0.90 1.03
CA HIS A 110 -20.40 0.21 1.92
C HIS A 110 -21.15 1.50 1.54
N LEU A 111 -21.32 1.77 0.25
CA LEU A 111 -22.11 2.90 -0.22
C LEU A 111 -23.59 2.73 0.14
N ASN A 112 -24.12 1.50 0.03
CA ASN A 112 -25.48 1.18 0.43
C ASN A 112 -25.71 1.33 1.94
N ALA A 113 -24.65 1.24 2.74
CA ALA A 113 -24.64 1.48 4.19
C ALA A 113 -24.45 2.97 4.56
N GLY A 114 -24.40 3.86 3.57
CA GLY A 114 -24.38 5.30 3.74
C GLY A 114 -23.00 5.95 3.70
N ALA A 115 -21.92 5.23 3.41
CA ALA A 115 -20.63 5.84 3.08
C ALA A 115 -20.71 6.57 1.73
N LYS A 116 -19.96 7.66 1.57
CA LYS A 116 -19.91 8.40 0.29
C LYS A 116 -18.94 7.80 -0.69
N LYS A 117 -17.78 7.33 -0.20
CA LYS A 117 -16.67 6.82 -1.00
C LYS A 117 -16.06 5.57 -0.37
N VAL A 118 -15.41 4.75 -1.21
CA VAL A 118 -14.64 3.58 -0.76
C VAL A 118 -13.26 3.59 -1.39
N VAL A 119 -12.22 3.40 -0.58
CA VAL A 119 -10.85 3.19 -1.03
C VAL A 119 -10.45 1.75 -0.71
N ILE A 120 -10.30 0.93 -1.74
CA ILE A 120 -9.93 -0.49 -1.61
C ILE A 120 -8.42 -0.60 -1.40
N SER A 121 -7.98 -1.25 -0.32
CA SER A 121 -6.57 -1.48 0.01
C SER A 121 -5.96 -2.69 -0.70
N ALA A 122 -6.33 -2.92 -1.93
CA ALA A 122 -5.86 -4.02 -2.77
C ALA A 122 -6.02 -3.67 -4.24
N PRO A 123 -5.29 -4.33 -5.17
CA PRO A 123 -5.56 -4.20 -6.59
C PRO A 123 -6.99 -4.63 -6.91
N SER A 124 -7.70 -3.81 -7.68
CA SER A 124 -9.04 -4.13 -8.16
C SER A 124 -9.04 -4.54 -9.63
N LYS A 125 -10.01 -5.39 -10.00
CA LYS A 125 -10.21 -5.78 -11.41
C LYS A 125 -10.85 -4.68 -12.23
N ASP A 126 -11.76 -3.91 -11.61
CA ASP A 126 -12.72 -3.01 -12.25
C ASP A 126 -12.73 -1.59 -11.65
N ALA A 127 -12.33 -1.38 -10.40
CA ALA A 127 -12.21 -0.04 -9.84
C ALA A 127 -10.98 0.69 -10.39
N PRO A 128 -11.08 2.01 -10.65
CA PRO A 128 -9.93 2.85 -10.97
C PRO A 128 -8.85 2.73 -9.91
N MET A 129 -7.58 2.60 -10.34
CA MET A 129 -6.44 2.50 -9.43
C MET A 129 -5.65 3.79 -9.42
N PHE A 130 -5.25 4.21 -8.21
CA PHE A 130 -4.44 5.39 -7.99
C PHE A 130 -3.17 5.05 -7.20
N VAL A 131 -2.09 5.70 -7.56
CA VAL A 131 -0.82 5.72 -6.81
C VAL A 131 -0.48 7.20 -6.57
N MET A 132 -0.31 7.56 -5.32
CA MET A 132 0.03 8.93 -4.94
C MET A 132 1.33 9.38 -5.61
N GLY A 133 1.33 10.60 -6.16
CA GLY A 133 2.44 11.18 -6.93
C GLY A 133 2.58 10.67 -8.37
N VAL A 134 1.77 9.69 -8.78
CA VAL A 134 1.83 9.15 -10.15
C VAL A 134 0.62 9.56 -10.98
N ASN A 135 -0.59 9.25 -10.54
CA ASN A 135 -1.82 9.53 -11.26
C ASN A 135 -2.98 10.01 -10.40
N ASN A 136 -2.77 10.31 -9.13
CA ASN A 136 -3.82 10.78 -8.22
C ASN A 136 -4.51 12.06 -8.74
N GLU A 137 -3.83 12.88 -9.53
CA GLU A 137 -4.41 14.09 -10.15
C GLU A 137 -5.51 13.79 -11.17
N THR A 138 -5.60 12.55 -11.65
CA THR A 138 -6.67 12.11 -12.57
C THR A 138 -7.94 11.65 -11.84
N TYR A 139 -7.98 11.75 -10.51
CA TYR A 139 -9.17 11.45 -9.73
C TYR A 139 -10.29 12.45 -10.06
N ASP A 140 -11.49 11.92 -10.27
CA ASP A 140 -12.70 12.69 -10.50
C ASP A 140 -13.74 12.41 -9.41
N PRO A 141 -14.42 13.43 -8.85
CA PRO A 141 -15.43 13.26 -7.80
C PRO A 141 -16.59 12.32 -8.13
N SER A 142 -16.83 12.00 -9.39
CA SER A 142 -17.83 10.98 -9.78
C SER A 142 -17.39 9.54 -9.45
N MET A 143 -16.10 9.31 -9.16
CA MET A 143 -15.55 8.00 -8.80
C MET A 143 -15.82 7.70 -7.33
N ASN A 144 -16.81 6.85 -7.04
CA ASN A 144 -17.21 6.54 -5.67
C ASN A 144 -16.44 5.37 -5.05
N ILE A 145 -15.85 4.50 -5.87
CA ILE A 145 -15.06 3.35 -5.45
C ILE A 145 -13.76 3.38 -6.22
N VAL A 146 -12.64 3.44 -5.51
CA VAL A 146 -11.29 3.46 -6.10
C VAL A 146 -10.40 2.44 -5.40
N SER A 147 -9.25 2.14 -5.98
CA SER A 147 -8.24 1.24 -5.42
C SER A 147 -6.92 1.96 -5.23
N ASN A 148 -6.26 1.74 -4.10
CA ASN A 148 -4.89 2.20 -3.81
C ASN A 148 -3.82 1.27 -4.42
N ALA A 149 -4.18 0.39 -5.36
CA ALA A 149 -3.31 -0.62 -5.94
C ALA A 149 -2.66 -1.56 -4.89
N SER A 150 -1.48 -2.11 -5.16
CA SER A 150 -0.70 -2.91 -4.20
C SER A 150 0.49 -2.13 -3.63
N CYS A 151 1.06 -2.61 -2.53
CA CYS A 151 2.30 -2.06 -1.97
C CYS A 151 3.45 -2.09 -2.99
N THR A 152 3.61 -3.20 -3.71
CA THR A 152 4.62 -3.33 -4.77
C THR A 152 4.37 -2.35 -5.92
N THR A 153 3.11 -2.12 -6.32
CA THR A 153 2.78 -1.11 -7.35
C THR A 153 3.10 0.30 -6.85
N ASN A 154 2.85 0.59 -5.57
CA ASN A 154 3.18 1.87 -4.95
C ASN A 154 4.70 2.12 -4.89
N CYS A 155 5.51 1.07 -4.81
CA CYS A 155 6.98 1.21 -4.93
C CYS A 155 7.42 1.35 -6.39
N LEU A 156 6.95 0.47 -7.27
CA LEU A 156 7.40 0.39 -8.65
C LEU A 156 6.95 1.58 -9.51
N ALA A 157 5.73 2.09 -9.32
CA ALA A 157 5.17 3.11 -10.21
C ALA A 157 5.89 4.47 -10.10
N PRO A 158 6.22 5.00 -8.90
CA PRO A 158 7.03 6.21 -8.79
C PRO A 158 8.43 6.05 -9.40
N LEU A 159 9.11 4.93 -9.13
CA LEU A 159 10.39 4.60 -9.76
C LEU A 159 10.28 4.60 -11.29
N ALA A 160 9.33 3.82 -11.82
CA ALA A 160 9.11 3.70 -13.26
C ALA A 160 8.71 5.04 -13.90
N LYS A 161 7.94 5.89 -13.18
CA LYS A 161 7.58 7.23 -13.66
C LYS A 161 8.81 8.09 -13.91
N VAL A 162 9.69 8.21 -12.93
CA VAL A 162 10.91 9.03 -13.06
C VAL A 162 11.78 8.53 -14.21
N ILE A 163 11.98 7.22 -14.30
CA ILE A 163 12.80 6.63 -15.37
C ILE A 163 12.15 6.81 -16.74
N ASN A 164 10.85 6.58 -16.84
CA ASN A 164 10.14 6.73 -18.12
C ASN A 164 10.08 8.18 -18.60
N ASP A 165 9.82 9.11 -17.71
CA ASP A 165 9.71 10.53 -18.06
C ASP A 165 11.05 11.12 -18.49
N ASN A 166 12.17 10.70 -17.89
CA ASN A 166 13.51 11.21 -18.20
C ASN A 166 14.23 10.45 -19.32
N PHE A 167 14.07 9.13 -19.40
CA PHE A 167 14.87 8.28 -20.30
C PHE A 167 14.03 7.41 -21.24
N GLY A 168 12.72 7.26 -20.97
CA GLY A 168 11.85 6.33 -21.68
C GLY A 168 12.14 4.87 -21.29
N ILE A 169 11.10 4.10 -21.00
CA ILE A 169 11.21 2.64 -20.81
C ILE A 169 10.68 1.95 -22.06
N LYS A 170 11.55 1.19 -22.73
CA LYS A 170 11.18 0.35 -23.86
C LYS A 170 10.46 -0.92 -23.40
N GLU A 171 11.05 -1.63 -22.45
CA GLU A 171 10.55 -2.85 -21.84
C GLU A 171 11.28 -3.12 -20.53
N GLY A 172 10.67 -3.91 -19.64
CA GLY A 172 11.33 -4.27 -18.38
C GLY A 172 10.71 -5.48 -17.69
N LEU A 173 11.53 -6.13 -16.88
CA LEU A 173 11.13 -7.20 -15.98
C LEU A 173 11.35 -6.75 -14.54
N MET A 174 10.32 -6.91 -13.72
CA MET A 174 10.39 -6.61 -12.30
C MET A 174 10.42 -7.92 -11.50
N THR A 175 11.34 -8.00 -10.56
CA THR A 175 11.30 -8.99 -9.49
C THR A 175 11.12 -8.27 -8.16
N THR A 176 10.12 -8.64 -7.38
CA THR A 176 10.09 -8.22 -5.98
C THR A 176 10.54 -9.37 -5.09
N VAL A 177 11.54 -9.10 -4.22
CA VAL A 177 11.86 -9.95 -3.08
C VAL A 177 11.02 -9.44 -1.92
N HIS A 178 9.98 -10.19 -1.59
CA HIS A 178 8.89 -9.70 -0.74
C HIS A 178 8.86 -10.44 0.60
N SER A 179 8.68 -9.68 1.67
CA SER A 179 8.49 -10.25 3.01
C SER A 179 7.22 -11.10 3.09
N THR A 180 7.12 -11.84 4.19
CA THR A 180 5.96 -12.70 4.51
C THR A 180 4.70 -11.88 4.65
N THR A 181 3.57 -12.43 4.19
CA THR A 181 2.25 -11.81 4.35
C THR A 181 1.27 -12.78 4.99
N ALA A 182 0.19 -12.27 5.57
CA ALA A 182 -0.83 -13.06 6.27
C ALA A 182 -1.50 -14.15 5.42
N THR A 183 -1.38 -14.10 4.11
CA THR A 183 -1.94 -15.13 3.20
C THR A 183 -1.08 -16.39 3.10
N GLN A 184 0.18 -16.35 3.55
CA GLN A 184 1.09 -17.47 3.52
C GLN A 184 0.86 -18.42 4.70
N LYS A 185 1.31 -19.67 4.54
CA LYS A 185 1.21 -20.68 5.60
C LYS A 185 2.46 -20.62 6.50
N THR A 186 2.26 -20.72 7.81
CA THR A 186 3.37 -20.79 8.78
C THR A 186 4.09 -22.13 8.71
N VAL A 187 3.35 -23.22 8.46
CA VAL A 187 3.86 -24.60 8.22
C VAL A 187 3.27 -25.12 6.91
N ASP A 188 3.85 -26.18 6.35
CA ASP A 188 3.31 -26.81 5.13
C ASP A 188 1.83 -27.17 5.31
N GLY A 189 0.99 -26.68 4.41
CA GLY A 189 -0.45 -26.87 4.47
C GLY A 189 -1.10 -26.82 3.08
N ALA A 190 -2.31 -27.35 2.98
CA ALA A 190 -3.04 -27.40 1.74
C ALA A 190 -3.31 -26.01 1.17
N SER A 191 -3.02 -25.82 -0.11
CA SER A 191 -3.38 -24.65 -0.91
C SER A 191 -3.95 -25.11 -2.24
N LYS A 192 -5.22 -24.78 -2.52
CA LYS A 192 -5.92 -25.26 -3.72
C LYS A 192 -5.47 -24.53 -5.00
N LYS A 193 -5.08 -23.26 -4.90
CA LYS A 193 -4.79 -22.40 -6.06
C LYS A 193 -3.29 -22.21 -6.30
N ASP A 194 -2.52 -22.16 -5.24
CA ASP A 194 -1.08 -21.89 -5.28
C ASP A 194 -0.35 -22.90 -4.37
N TRP A 195 0.15 -23.97 -4.94
CA TRP A 195 0.83 -25.02 -4.18
C TRP A 195 2.12 -24.52 -3.51
N ARG A 196 2.84 -23.61 -4.17
CA ARG A 196 4.05 -22.97 -3.58
C ARG A 196 3.69 -22.13 -2.37
N GLY A 197 2.59 -21.35 -2.44
CA GLY A 197 2.08 -20.59 -1.30
C GLY A 197 1.54 -21.43 -0.14
N GLY A 198 1.39 -22.77 -0.33
CA GLY A 198 1.09 -23.74 0.72
C GLY A 198 2.29 -24.18 1.55
N ARG A 199 3.53 -23.80 1.15
CA ARG A 199 4.76 -24.18 1.85
C ARG A 199 5.06 -23.21 3.00
N ALA A 200 5.78 -23.69 4.02
CA ALA A 200 6.16 -22.95 5.21
C ALA A 200 6.93 -21.67 4.85
N ALA A 201 6.34 -20.51 5.17
CA ALA A 201 6.89 -19.20 4.83
C ALA A 201 8.21 -18.91 5.53
N SER A 202 8.39 -19.39 6.76
CA SER A 202 9.58 -19.17 7.59
C SER A 202 10.81 -20.00 7.17
N ALA A 203 10.64 -20.97 6.25
CA ALA A 203 11.69 -21.93 5.89
C ALA A 203 12.05 -21.94 4.39
N ASN A 204 11.39 -21.12 3.57
CA ASN A 204 11.51 -21.22 2.11
C ASN A 204 11.65 -19.86 1.42
N ILE A 205 12.33 -19.86 0.28
CA ILE A 205 12.21 -18.84 -0.76
C ILE A 205 11.12 -19.34 -1.73
N ILE A 206 10.01 -18.62 -1.84
CA ILE A 206 8.82 -19.07 -2.54
C ILE A 206 8.55 -18.21 -3.78
N PRO A 207 8.77 -18.71 -5.01
CA PRO A 207 8.36 -18.01 -6.22
C PRO A 207 6.83 -17.87 -6.27
N SER A 208 6.36 -16.65 -6.55
CA SER A 208 4.95 -16.31 -6.61
C SER A 208 4.65 -15.40 -7.80
N SER A 209 3.48 -15.52 -8.37
CA SER A 209 3.01 -14.58 -9.38
C SER A 209 2.61 -13.25 -8.73
N THR A 210 2.80 -12.15 -9.47
CA THR A 210 2.32 -10.83 -9.08
C THR A 210 1.76 -10.08 -10.28
N GLY A 211 0.69 -9.32 -10.04
CA GLY A 211 0.14 -8.41 -11.03
C GLY A 211 0.69 -6.98 -10.93
N ALA A 212 1.60 -6.72 -9.98
CA ALA A 212 2.04 -5.37 -9.63
C ALA A 212 2.68 -4.63 -10.81
N ALA A 213 3.56 -5.29 -11.59
CA ALA A 213 4.20 -4.68 -12.74
C ALA A 213 3.20 -4.36 -13.88
N LYS A 214 2.23 -5.26 -14.11
CA LYS A 214 1.15 -4.99 -15.08
C LYS A 214 0.23 -3.85 -14.62
N ALA A 215 0.03 -3.70 -13.32
CA ALA A 215 -0.77 -2.62 -12.75
C ALA A 215 -0.13 -1.24 -12.98
N VAL A 216 1.19 -1.16 -13.12
CA VAL A 216 1.86 0.10 -13.49
C VAL A 216 1.35 0.63 -14.84
N GLY A 217 1.07 -0.23 -15.80
CA GLY A 217 0.47 0.18 -17.08
C GLY A 217 -0.96 0.75 -16.97
N LYS A 218 -1.65 0.51 -15.85
CA LYS A 218 -2.97 1.13 -15.59
C LYS A 218 -2.84 2.55 -15.01
N VAL A 219 -1.79 2.81 -14.23
CA VAL A 219 -1.55 4.12 -13.61
C VAL A 219 -0.61 5.00 -14.44
N ILE A 220 0.22 4.39 -15.31
CA ILE A 220 1.06 5.07 -16.30
C ILE A 220 0.76 4.45 -17.69
N PRO A 221 -0.22 4.97 -18.43
CA PRO A 221 -0.69 4.36 -19.68
C PRO A 221 0.39 4.13 -20.75
N SER A 222 1.43 4.98 -20.80
CA SER A 222 2.57 4.83 -21.72
C SER A 222 3.41 3.60 -21.45
N LEU A 223 3.29 2.98 -20.25
CA LEU A 223 3.97 1.73 -19.87
C LEU A 223 3.09 0.49 -20.00
N ASN A 224 1.86 0.64 -20.55
CA ASN A 224 0.98 -0.51 -20.74
C ASN A 224 1.60 -1.53 -21.70
N GLY A 225 1.72 -2.79 -21.23
CA GLY A 225 2.33 -3.89 -21.99
C GLY A 225 3.86 -3.91 -22.00
N LYS A 226 4.54 -2.88 -21.45
CA LYS A 226 6.01 -2.80 -21.41
C LYS A 226 6.62 -3.46 -20.16
N LEU A 227 5.87 -3.62 -19.08
CA LEU A 227 6.34 -4.18 -17.81
C LEU A 227 5.59 -5.45 -17.43
N THR A 228 6.33 -6.46 -16.98
CA THR A 228 5.80 -7.64 -16.29
C THR A 228 6.77 -8.08 -15.19
N GLY A 229 6.38 -9.04 -14.36
CA GLY A 229 7.25 -9.45 -13.27
C GLY A 229 6.73 -10.60 -12.44
N MET A 230 7.51 -10.94 -11.41
CA MET A 230 7.24 -11.99 -10.45
C MET A 230 7.69 -11.57 -9.05
N ALA A 231 7.37 -12.40 -8.06
CA ALA A 231 7.80 -12.21 -6.68
C ALA A 231 8.58 -13.45 -6.19
N PHE A 232 9.57 -13.21 -5.34
CA PHE A 232 10.09 -14.22 -4.41
C PHE A 232 9.65 -13.83 -2.99
N ARG A 233 8.91 -14.72 -2.32
CA ARG A 233 8.59 -14.56 -0.90
C ARG A 233 9.74 -15.09 -0.07
N VAL A 234 10.22 -14.31 0.89
CA VAL A 234 11.34 -14.64 1.76
C VAL A 234 10.94 -14.54 3.24
N PRO A 235 11.62 -15.25 4.15
CA PRO A 235 11.24 -15.30 5.57
C PRO A 235 11.71 -14.04 6.35
N THR A 236 11.42 -12.86 5.84
CA THR A 236 11.54 -11.58 6.56
C THR A 236 10.17 -11.15 7.06
N ILE A 237 10.13 -10.46 8.19
CA ILE A 237 8.87 -10.07 8.84
C ILE A 237 8.17 -8.95 8.06
N ASP A 238 8.93 -7.98 7.57
CA ASP A 238 8.47 -6.82 6.83
C ASP A 238 9.61 -6.25 6.00
N VAL A 239 9.36 -5.22 5.22
CA VAL A 239 10.20 -4.57 4.22
C VAL A 239 10.56 -5.50 3.05
N SER A 240 10.21 -5.05 1.89
CA SER A 240 10.39 -5.72 0.60
C SER A 240 11.24 -4.86 -0.33
N VAL A 241 11.71 -5.44 -1.41
CA VAL A 241 12.50 -4.73 -2.42
C VAL A 241 11.99 -5.01 -3.82
N VAL A 242 11.96 -3.99 -4.66
CA VAL A 242 11.74 -4.07 -6.11
C VAL A 242 13.10 -4.05 -6.80
N ASP A 243 13.32 -5.00 -7.66
CA ASP A 243 14.37 -5.07 -8.68
C ASP A 243 13.71 -4.82 -10.03
N LEU A 244 13.95 -3.66 -10.64
CA LEU A 244 13.50 -3.33 -11.99
C LEU A 244 14.66 -3.40 -12.95
N THR A 245 14.69 -4.42 -13.78
CA THR A 245 15.64 -4.53 -14.90
C THR A 245 14.96 -4.11 -16.19
N CYS A 246 15.44 -3.06 -16.86
CA CYS A 246 14.77 -2.50 -18.02
C CYS A 246 15.73 -1.99 -19.10
N ASN A 247 15.24 -2.01 -20.35
CA ASN A 247 15.81 -1.34 -21.48
C ASN A 247 15.22 0.08 -21.59
N LEU A 248 16.09 1.09 -21.71
CA LEU A 248 15.73 2.48 -21.92
C LEU A 248 15.60 2.80 -23.42
N GLU A 249 14.81 3.82 -23.73
CA GLU A 249 14.68 4.33 -25.11
C GLU A 249 15.84 5.25 -25.49
N ARG A 250 16.40 5.95 -24.49
CA ARG A 250 17.51 6.92 -24.67
C ARG A 250 18.75 6.46 -23.91
N PRO A 251 19.94 6.52 -24.51
CA PRO A 251 21.19 6.32 -23.80
C PRO A 251 21.36 7.31 -22.65
N THR A 252 21.92 6.83 -21.54
CA THR A 252 22.19 7.64 -20.35
C THR A 252 23.33 7.03 -19.54
N THR A 253 23.70 7.64 -18.42
CA THR A 253 24.62 7.10 -17.44
C THR A 253 23.90 6.79 -16.13
N TYR A 254 24.49 5.93 -15.29
CA TYR A 254 23.91 5.63 -13.99
C TYR A 254 23.85 6.86 -13.08
N GLU A 255 24.84 7.75 -13.19
CA GLU A 255 24.89 9.03 -12.46
C GLU A 255 23.73 9.94 -12.84
N GLU A 256 23.35 10.00 -14.13
CA GLU A 256 22.19 10.78 -14.59
C GLU A 256 20.89 10.21 -14.06
N ILE A 257 20.77 8.88 -13.98
CA ILE A 257 19.61 8.21 -13.35
C ILE A 257 19.53 8.56 -11.87
N CYS A 258 20.64 8.44 -11.14
CA CYS A 258 20.71 8.81 -9.72
C CYS A 258 20.34 10.29 -9.49
N ALA A 259 20.83 11.18 -10.35
CA ALA A 259 20.51 12.62 -10.28
C ALA A 259 19.01 12.87 -10.51
N ALA A 260 18.39 12.18 -11.49
CA ALA A 260 16.96 12.29 -11.75
C ALA A 260 16.11 11.79 -10.58
N MET A 261 16.49 10.64 -10.00
CA MET A 261 15.81 10.08 -8.82
C MET A 261 15.93 11.00 -7.61
N LYS A 262 17.14 11.52 -7.32
CA LYS A 262 17.36 12.47 -6.24
C LYS A 262 16.55 13.75 -6.41
N LYS A 263 16.53 14.31 -7.61
CA LYS A 263 15.72 15.49 -7.94
C LYS A 263 14.22 15.24 -7.71
N ALA A 264 13.71 14.08 -8.11
CA ALA A 264 12.32 13.73 -7.91
C ALA A 264 11.97 13.55 -6.42
N ALA A 265 12.84 12.89 -5.65
CA ALA A 265 12.68 12.68 -4.21
C ALA A 265 12.67 14.01 -3.41
N GLU A 266 13.52 14.96 -3.80
CA GLU A 266 13.58 16.29 -3.17
C GLU A 266 12.47 17.24 -3.69
N GLY A 267 11.85 16.91 -4.82
CA GLY A 267 10.89 17.74 -5.55
C GLY A 267 9.48 17.18 -5.61
N GLU A 268 9.06 16.77 -6.81
CA GLU A 268 7.67 16.41 -7.13
C GLU A 268 7.17 15.14 -6.42
N LEU A 269 8.08 14.24 -6.05
CA LEU A 269 7.77 12.99 -5.34
C LEU A 269 8.22 13.01 -3.88
N LYS A 270 8.41 14.19 -3.31
CA LYS A 270 8.76 14.35 -1.89
C LYS A 270 7.70 13.69 -0.99
N GLY A 271 8.14 12.86 -0.02
CA GLY A 271 7.28 12.08 0.87
C GLY A 271 6.67 10.83 0.22
N ILE A 272 7.06 10.52 -1.04
CA ILE A 272 6.69 9.30 -1.77
C ILE A 272 7.93 8.52 -2.14
N VAL A 273 8.92 9.20 -2.72
CA VAL A 273 10.24 8.65 -3.04
C VAL A 273 11.27 9.18 -2.06
N GLU A 274 12.10 8.29 -1.53
CA GLU A 274 13.33 8.63 -0.84
C GLU A 274 14.53 8.24 -1.68
N TYR A 275 15.63 8.96 -1.54
CA TYR A 275 16.91 8.67 -2.19
C TYR A 275 17.95 8.32 -1.15
N VAL A 276 18.52 7.12 -1.25
CA VAL A 276 19.54 6.62 -0.32
C VAL A 276 20.86 6.37 -1.06
N ASP A 277 21.97 6.83 -0.46
CA ASP A 277 23.34 6.66 -0.96
C ASP A 277 24.27 6.01 0.10
N GLU A 278 23.68 5.26 1.01
CA GLU A 278 24.38 4.48 2.05
C GLU A 278 24.27 2.97 1.77
N ASP A 279 25.09 2.18 2.45
CA ASP A 279 25.04 0.71 2.38
C ASP A 279 23.98 0.19 3.35
N VAL A 280 22.77 -0.01 2.85
CA VAL A 280 21.57 -0.31 3.64
C VAL A 280 21.03 -1.71 3.36
N VAL A 281 20.20 -2.20 4.27
CA VAL A 281 19.47 -3.47 4.17
C VAL A 281 18.00 -3.27 4.57
N SER A 282 17.17 -4.27 4.35
CA SER A 282 15.71 -4.16 4.53
C SER A 282 15.28 -3.65 5.92
N SER A 283 15.96 -4.08 6.99
CA SER A 283 15.57 -3.69 8.37
C SER A 283 15.76 -2.21 8.68
N ASP A 284 16.56 -1.47 7.87
CA ASP A 284 16.79 -0.05 8.05
C ASP A 284 15.55 0.78 7.69
N PHE A 285 14.60 0.19 6.95
CA PHE A 285 13.39 0.84 6.47
C PHE A 285 12.10 0.40 7.18
N LEU A 286 12.22 -0.31 8.30
CA LEU A 286 11.04 -0.63 9.13
C LEU A 286 10.40 0.66 9.66
N GLY A 287 9.13 0.86 9.37
CA GLY A 287 8.37 2.05 9.76
C GLY A 287 8.61 3.27 8.87
N ASP A 288 9.24 3.13 7.71
CA ASP A 288 9.40 4.20 6.75
C ASP A 288 8.07 4.48 6.01
N GLU A 289 7.71 5.77 5.91
CA GLU A 289 6.46 6.23 5.30
C GLU A 289 6.54 6.39 3.77
N HIS A 290 7.77 6.37 3.20
CA HIS A 290 7.96 6.39 1.76
C HIS A 290 7.60 5.04 1.14
N THR A 291 6.96 5.06 -0.01
CA THR A 291 6.57 3.83 -0.72
C THR A 291 7.59 3.37 -1.74
N SER A 292 8.60 4.19 -2.05
CA SER A 292 9.66 3.86 -3.01
C SER A 292 10.98 4.50 -2.57
N ILE A 293 11.85 3.70 -1.95
CA ILE A 293 13.13 4.16 -1.42
C ILE A 293 14.21 3.71 -2.38
N PHE A 294 14.65 4.63 -3.25
CA PHE A 294 15.63 4.32 -4.29
C PHE A 294 17.04 4.15 -3.70
N ASP A 295 17.62 2.97 -3.90
CA ASP A 295 18.97 2.63 -3.47
C ASP A 295 19.97 2.90 -4.62
N SER A 296 20.70 4.00 -4.52
CA SER A 296 21.64 4.43 -5.54
C SER A 296 22.89 3.55 -5.64
N LYS A 297 23.19 2.77 -4.59
CA LYS A 297 24.38 1.89 -4.56
C LYS A 297 24.09 0.45 -5.00
N ALA A 298 22.82 0.01 -4.95
CA ALA A 298 22.45 -1.35 -5.30
C ALA A 298 22.17 -1.57 -6.79
N GLY A 299 22.02 -0.49 -7.58
CA GLY A 299 21.74 -0.58 -9.01
C GLY A 299 22.99 -0.92 -9.85
N ILE A 300 22.77 -1.43 -11.06
CA ILE A 300 23.81 -1.83 -12.00
C ILE A 300 23.42 -1.39 -13.40
N MET A 301 24.35 -0.78 -14.13
CA MET A 301 24.17 -0.46 -15.54
C MET A 301 25.11 -1.33 -16.39
N LEU A 302 24.55 -2.09 -17.34
CA LEU A 302 25.32 -3.00 -18.19
C LEU A 302 25.74 -2.32 -19.50
N THR A 303 24.83 -1.55 -20.10
CA THR A 303 25.08 -0.72 -21.27
C THR A 303 24.44 0.65 -21.01
N ASP A 304 24.66 1.62 -21.89
CA ASP A 304 24.04 2.96 -21.80
C ASP A 304 22.48 2.97 -21.88
N THR A 305 21.88 1.82 -22.18
CA THR A 305 20.41 1.65 -22.25
C THR A 305 19.88 0.49 -21.45
N PHE A 306 20.73 -0.33 -20.80
CA PHE A 306 20.26 -1.50 -20.06
C PHE A 306 20.68 -1.42 -18.59
N VAL A 307 19.70 -1.29 -17.71
CA VAL A 307 19.90 -0.97 -16.29
C VAL A 307 19.07 -1.86 -15.39
N LYS A 308 19.61 -2.17 -14.21
CA LYS A 308 18.94 -2.72 -13.04
C LYS A 308 18.85 -1.65 -11.96
N LEU A 309 17.64 -1.39 -11.47
CA LEU A 309 17.35 -0.41 -10.43
C LEU A 309 16.71 -1.11 -9.22
N VAL A 310 17.07 -0.63 -8.03
CA VAL A 310 16.62 -1.20 -6.76
C VAL A 310 15.88 -0.14 -5.96
N ALA A 311 14.71 -0.50 -5.44
CA ALA A 311 13.96 0.35 -4.52
C ALA A 311 13.35 -0.48 -3.39
N TRP A 312 13.57 -0.05 -2.15
CA TRP A 312 13.00 -0.64 -0.93
C TRP A 312 11.63 -0.06 -0.62
N TYR A 313 10.85 -0.78 0.15
CA TYR A 313 9.58 -0.28 0.68
C TYR A 313 9.12 -1.08 1.90
N ASP A 314 8.71 -0.37 2.95
CA ASP A 314 7.91 -1.01 3.99
C ASP A 314 6.54 -1.34 3.39
N ASN A 315 6.30 -2.63 3.14
CA ASN A 315 5.10 -3.08 2.42
C ASN A 315 3.82 -2.96 3.23
N GLU A 316 3.94 -2.66 4.52
CA GLU A 316 2.82 -2.45 5.44
C GLU A 316 2.66 -0.97 5.79
N TRP A 317 3.70 -0.35 6.37
CA TRP A 317 3.63 1.01 6.92
C TRP A 317 3.52 2.09 5.84
N GLY A 318 4.44 2.14 4.90
CA GLY A 318 4.40 3.13 3.80
C GLY A 318 3.13 2.99 2.97
N TYR A 319 2.71 1.75 2.71
CA TYR A 319 1.46 1.49 2.00
C TYR A 319 0.22 1.98 2.78
N ALA A 320 0.16 1.73 4.09
CA ALA A 320 -0.94 2.17 4.94
C ALA A 320 -1.04 3.70 5.00
N HIS A 321 0.09 4.41 5.04
CA HIS A 321 0.13 5.87 4.95
C HIS A 321 -0.45 6.37 3.63
N LYS A 322 -0.06 5.81 2.49
CA LYS A 322 -0.58 6.23 1.17
C LYS A 322 -2.05 5.88 0.96
N LEU A 323 -2.56 4.84 1.62
CA LEU A 323 -4.00 4.54 1.64
C LEU A 323 -4.79 5.68 2.34
N VAL A 324 -4.30 6.17 3.46
CA VAL A 324 -4.88 7.30 4.20
C VAL A 324 -4.71 8.61 3.40
N ASP A 325 -3.53 8.83 2.84
CA ASP A 325 -3.23 10.02 2.02
C ASP A 325 -4.14 10.10 0.79
N LEU A 326 -4.44 8.97 0.15
CA LEU A 326 -5.37 8.93 -0.98
C LEU A 326 -6.79 9.34 -0.56
N ALA A 327 -7.28 8.85 0.58
CA ALA A 327 -8.59 9.24 1.09
C ALA A 327 -8.63 10.76 1.44
N ALA A 328 -7.58 11.28 2.06
CA ALA A 328 -7.45 12.70 2.36
C ALA A 328 -7.37 13.56 1.07
N TYR A 329 -6.63 13.09 0.06
CA TYR A 329 -6.53 13.75 -1.23
C TYR A 329 -7.89 13.80 -1.95
N MET A 330 -8.59 12.66 -2.01
CA MET A 330 -9.94 12.60 -2.60
C MET A 330 -10.89 13.58 -1.91
N ALA A 331 -10.87 13.64 -0.57
CA ALA A 331 -11.70 14.57 0.18
C ALA A 331 -11.40 16.04 -0.15
N LYS A 332 -10.13 16.41 -0.33
CA LYS A 332 -9.75 17.75 -0.79
C LYS A 332 -10.29 18.09 -2.18
N VAL A 333 -10.36 17.11 -3.06
CA VAL A 333 -10.91 17.30 -4.41
C VAL A 333 -12.44 17.37 -4.38
N ASP A 334 -13.08 16.50 -3.61
CA ASP A 334 -14.54 16.41 -3.49
C ASP A 334 -15.18 17.63 -2.80
N HIS A 335 -14.42 18.33 -1.93
CA HIS A 335 -14.91 19.49 -1.17
C HIS A 335 -14.53 20.85 -1.79
N LYS A 336 -13.89 20.85 -2.98
CA LYS A 336 -13.64 22.09 -3.74
C LYS A 336 -14.89 22.54 -4.49
#